data_d5606265a80a36481ea0c66213a32cc4
#
_entry.id   d5606265a80a36481ea0c66213a32cc4
#
_cell.length_a   1.000
_cell.length_b   1.000
_cell.length_c   1.000
_cell.angle_alpha   90.00
_cell.angle_beta   90.00
_cell.angle_gamma   90.00
#
_symmetry.space_group_name_H-M   'P 1'
#
loop_
_entity.id
_entity.type
_entity.pdbx_description
1 polymer ?
#
loop_
_entity_poly.entity_id
_entity_poly.type
_entity_poly.pdbx_seq_one_letter_code
_entity_poly.pdbx_strand_id
1 'polypeptide(L)'
;TLSNIFEVDDDGVLTGKVVKPIIWGAGKANAVQKFAAERGIDLADSYFYADGDEDIALMELVGNPRPTNPGEKMAELARKRGWPIMEFNSRGRGGLLGQVRNLVAASTLVPAAYGAVGWGLLTRSRRRGVNFFTSAFPQLLLAVNGVNLHVLGRENLTRQRPAVFIFNHRNNFDPVIVGSLVKENWTGVGKKELQKDPVVGTLGKLVDTVFIDRDDPQSAVASLKEAEELARKGLSVVIAPEGTRLDTK
;
A
#
# COMPACT_ATOMS: atom_id res chain seq x y z
N THR A 1 13.86 3.89 15.26
CA THR A 1 13.23 4.35 14.00
C THR A 1 13.30 5.87 13.95
N LEU A 2 13.72 6.41 12.82
CA LEU A 2 13.64 7.84 12.53
C LEU A 2 12.44 8.06 11.61
N SER A 3 11.49 8.88 12.03
CA SER A 3 10.28 9.19 11.28
C SER A 3 9.85 10.64 11.50
N ASN A 4 9.08 11.17 10.56
CA ASN A 4 8.44 12.46 10.78
C ASN A 4 7.49 12.39 11.99
N ILE A 5 7.45 13.49 12.76
CA ILE A 5 6.55 13.66 13.89
C ILE A 5 5.39 14.53 13.43
N PHE A 6 4.17 14.07 13.66
CA PHE A 6 2.98 14.85 13.40
C PHE A 6 2.61 15.68 14.62
N GLU A 7 2.19 16.91 14.36
CA GLU A 7 1.73 17.81 15.41
C GLU A 7 0.38 17.32 15.94
N VAL A 8 0.24 17.31 17.25
CA VAL A 8 -1.03 17.08 17.96
C VAL A 8 -1.40 18.34 18.72
N ASP A 9 -2.68 18.63 18.85
CA ASP A 9 -3.20 19.70 19.69
C ASP A 9 -3.24 19.28 21.18
N ASP A 10 -3.73 20.20 22.03
CA ASP A 10 -3.81 19.98 23.47
C ASP A 10 -4.76 18.83 23.86
N ASP A 11 -5.69 18.48 22.98
CA ASP A 11 -6.62 17.36 23.15
C ASP A 11 -6.05 16.03 22.60
N GLY A 12 -4.82 16.04 22.07
CA GLY A 12 -4.16 14.87 21.49
C GLY A 12 -4.62 14.54 20.07
N VAL A 13 -5.29 15.44 19.38
CA VAL A 13 -5.77 15.27 18.01
C VAL A 13 -4.73 15.76 17.01
N LEU A 14 -4.54 15.03 15.92
CA LEU A 14 -3.62 15.42 14.85
C LEU A 14 -4.08 16.71 14.16
N THR A 15 -3.22 17.72 14.13
CA THR A 15 -3.51 19.01 13.47
C THR A 15 -3.35 18.96 11.95
N GLY A 16 -2.80 17.86 11.41
CA GLY A 16 -2.46 17.70 10.00
C GLY A 16 -1.12 18.32 9.61
N LYS A 17 -0.37 18.87 10.56
CA LYS A 17 0.97 19.45 10.33
C LYS A 17 2.07 18.47 10.72
N VAL A 18 3.21 18.61 10.06
CA VAL A 18 4.45 17.88 10.40
C VAL A 18 5.37 18.79 11.18
N VAL A 19 5.86 18.30 12.33
CA VAL A 19 6.83 19.01 13.14
C VAL A 19 8.17 19.11 12.39
N LYS A 20 8.70 20.31 12.29
CA LYS A 20 10.01 20.54 11.65
C LYS A 20 11.15 20.15 12.61
N PRO A 21 12.31 19.67 12.11
CA PRO A 21 12.66 19.49 10.69
C PRO A 21 12.00 18.24 10.07
N ILE A 22 11.60 18.35 8.80
CA ILE A 22 11.05 17.21 8.04
C ILE A 22 12.18 16.25 7.70
N ILE A 23 11.95 14.95 7.93
CA ILE A 23 12.88 13.86 7.58
C ILE A 23 12.66 13.48 6.11
N TRP A 24 13.20 14.31 5.21
CA TRP A 24 13.19 14.14 3.77
C TRP A 24 14.45 14.80 3.19
N GLY A 25 15.05 14.21 2.15
CA GLY A 25 16.24 14.76 1.50
C GLY A 25 17.37 15.05 2.50
N ALA A 26 17.91 16.26 2.48
CA ALA A 26 18.95 16.69 3.43
C ALA A 26 18.49 16.59 4.89
N GLY A 27 17.20 16.73 5.18
CA GLY A 27 16.65 16.54 6.53
C GLY A 27 16.82 15.11 7.03
N LYS A 28 16.79 14.11 6.14
CA LYS A 28 17.07 12.71 6.46
C LYS A 28 18.53 12.53 6.86
N ALA A 29 19.47 13.13 6.11
CA ALA A 29 20.90 13.10 6.41
C ALA A 29 21.19 13.72 7.78
N ASN A 30 20.64 14.89 8.05
CA ASN A 30 20.81 15.58 9.34
C ASN A 30 20.24 14.76 10.52
N ALA A 31 19.08 14.13 10.34
CA ALA A 31 18.48 13.30 11.38
C ALA A 31 19.34 12.05 11.67
N VAL A 32 19.88 11.41 10.63
CA VAL A 32 20.77 10.25 10.78
C VAL A 32 22.09 10.67 11.44
N GLN A 33 22.67 11.79 11.05
CA GLN A 33 23.90 12.30 11.64
C GLN A 33 23.72 12.57 13.16
N LYS A 34 22.63 13.23 13.55
CA LYS A 34 22.30 13.46 14.95
C LYS A 34 22.13 12.15 15.72
N PHE A 35 21.36 11.21 15.15
CA PHE A 35 21.12 9.90 15.76
C PHE A 35 22.41 9.11 15.94
N ALA A 36 23.31 9.15 14.95
CA ALA A 36 24.61 8.48 15.00
C ALA A 36 25.48 9.08 16.11
N ALA A 37 25.56 10.43 16.20
CA ALA A 37 26.30 11.12 17.23
C ALA A 37 25.79 10.78 18.65
N GLU A 38 24.46 10.76 18.85
CA GLU A 38 23.83 10.41 20.13
C GLU A 38 24.11 8.97 20.57
N ARG A 39 24.39 8.08 19.63
CA ARG A 39 24.61 6.65 19.89
C ARG A 39 26.03 6.17 19.72
N GLY A 40 26.96 7.05 19.41
CA GLY A 40 28.35 6.68 19.15
C GLY A 40 28.53 5.78 17.92
N ILE A 41 27.66 5.91 16.91
CA ILE A 41 27.74 5.13 15.67
C ILE A 41 28.67 5.86 14.71
N ASP A 42 29.66 5.14 14.19
CA ASP A 42 30.52 5.66 13.13
C ASP A 42 29.83 5.54 11.78
N LEU A 43 29.58 6.68 11.14
CA LEU A 43 29.00 6.74 9.83
C LEU A 43 29.98 6.31 8.73
N ALA A 44 31.30 6.35 8.99
CA ALA A 44 32.30 5.85 8.06
C ALA A 44 32.21 4.32 7.86
N ASP A 45 31.76 3.60 8.90
CA ASP A 45 31.56 2.15 8.85
C ASP A 45 30.11 1.78 8.45
N SER A 46 29.24 2.78 8.29
CA SER A 46 27.82 2.55 8.04
C SER A 46 27.51 2.35 6.56
N TYR A 47 26.52 1.50 6.29
CA TYR A 47 25.99 1.22 4.95
C TYR A 47 24.66 1.92 4.76
N PHE A 48 24.45 2.50 3.58
CA PHE A 48 23.17 3.05 3.21
C PHE A 48 22.76 2.62 1.80
N TYR A 49 21.53 2.11 1.67
CA TYR A 49 20.95 1.62 0.43
C TYR A 49 19.75 2.49 0.06
N ALA A 50 19.75 3.08 -1.13
CA ALA A 50 18.61 3.86 -1.64
C ALA A 50 18.65 3.97 -3.17
N ASP A 51 17.51 4.31 -3.76
CA ASP A 51 17.28 4.46 -5.19
C ASP A 51 17.00 5.91 -5.61
N GLY A 52 16.47 6.74 -4.70
CA GLY A 52 15.98 8.08 -4.98
C GLY A 52 17.06 9.17 -4.94
N ASP A 53 16.95 10.13 -5.85
CA ASP A 53 17.87 11.29 -5.91
C ASP A 53 17.84 12.16 -4.64
N GLU A 54 16.73 12.13 -3.91
CA GLU A 54 16.58 12.82 -2.61
C GLU A 54 17.48 12.27 -1.51
N ASP A 55 17.96 11.06 -1.67
CA ASP A 55 18.82 10.37 -0.70
C ASP A 55 20.33 10.63 -0.91
N ILE A 56 20.70 11.40 -1.92
CA ILE A 56 22.10 11.74 -2.23
C ILE A 56 22.82 12.32 -1.01
N ALA A 57 22.20 13.22 -0.27
CA ALA A 57 22.84 13.84 0.90
C ALA A 57 23.20 12.81 1.98
N LEU A 58 22.40 11.77 2.17
CA LEU A 58 22.69 10.70 3.11
C LEU A 58 23.70 9.69 2.53
N MET A 59 23.67 9.45 1.21
CA MET A 59 24.69 8.66 0.53
C MET A 59 26.09 9.25 0.68
N GLU A 60 26.22 10.60 0.62
CA GLU A 60 27.50 11.29 0.81
C GLU A 60 27.99 11.29 2.26
N LEU A 61 27.10 11.04 3.22
CA LEU A 61 27.41 11.07 4.65
C LEU A 61 27.99 9.76 5.17
N VAL A 62 27.63 8.62 4.54
CA VAL A 62 28.06 7.29 4.99
C VAL A 62 29.32 6.83 4.26
N GLY A 63 30.13 6.01 4.94
CA GLY A 63 31.36 5.47 4.33
C GLY A 63 31.10 4.37 3.30
N ASN A 64 29.95 3.70 3.38
CA ASN A 64 29.60 2.61 2.46
C ASN A 64 28.25 2.85 1.74
N PRO A 65 28.18 3.86 0.85
CA PRO A 65 26.97 4.09 0.05
C PRO A 65 26.75 2.94 -0.94
N ARG A 66 25.49 2.55 -1.11
CA ARG A 66 25.05 1.47 -2.03
C ARG A 66 23.84 1.92 -2.83
N PRO A 67 24.03 2.79 -3.86
CA PRO A 67 22.94 3.13 -4.77
C PRO A 67 22.34 1.87 -5.39
N THR A 68 21.02 1.70 -5.25
CA THR A 68 20.31 0.48 -5.62
C THR A 68 19.28 0.81 -6.70
N ASN A 69 19.47 0.35 -7.92
CA ASN A 69 18.67 0.76 -9.09
C ASN A 69 18.46 2.28 -9.14
N PRO A 70 19.55 3.10 -9.03
CA PRO A 70 19.44 4.53 -8.80
C PRO A 70 18.79 5.28 -9.96
N GLY A 71 18.12 6.37 -9.65
CA GLY A 71 17.72 7.38 -10.62
C GLY A 71 18.93 8.01 -11.33
N GLU A 72 18.67 8.77 -12.40
CA GLU A 72 19.74 9.24 -13.31
C GLU A 72 20.81 10.09 -12.60
N LYS A 73 20.38 11.04 -11.75
CA LYS A 73 21.30 11.92 -11.01
C LYS A 73 22.15 11.16 -10.00
N MET A 74 21.53 10.27 -9.23
CA MET A 74 22.27 9.44 -8.28
C MET A 74 23.23 8.48 -9.00
N ALA A 75 22.84 7.90 -10.14
CA ALA A 75 23.69 7.03 -10.94
C ALA A 75 24.92 7.77 -11.50
N GLU A 76 24.75 9.00 -11.98
CA GLU A 76 25.83 9.85 -12.46
C GLU A 76 26.80 10.18 -11.32
N LEU A 77 26.29 10.60 -10.17
CA LEU A 77 27.10 10.91 -9.01
C LEU A 77 27.85 9.67 -8.49
N ALA A 78 27.19 8.52 -8.45
CA ALA A 78 27.78 7.26 -8.02
C ALA A 78 28.97 6.87 -8.90
N ARG A 79 28.84 7.00 -10.23
CA ARG A 79 29.96 6.75 -11.17
C ARG A 79 31.11 7.74 -10.93
N LYS A 80 30.79 9.03 -10.73
CA LYS A 80 31.81 10.07 -10.45
C LYS A 80 32.55 9.84 -9.14
N ARG A 81 31.87 9.33 -8.11
CA ARG A 81 32.42 9.07 -6.77
C ARG A 81 32.98 7.65 -6.63
N GLY A 82 32.82 6.79 -7.62
CA GLY A 82 33.23 5.39 -7.53
C GLY A 82 32.38 4.55 -6.56
N TRP A 83 31.15 4.95 -6.30
CA TRP A 83 30.25 4.17 -5.46
C TRP A 83 29.79 2.91 -6.18
N PRO A 84 29.78 1.74 -5.51
CA PRO A 84 29.32 0.52 -6.14
C PRO A 84 27.79 0.55 -6.31
N ILE A 85 27.35 0.66 -7.56
CA ILE A 85 25.93 0.60 -7.92
C ILE A 85 25.45 -0.86 -7.85
N MET A 86 24.34 -1.09 -7.18
CA MET A 86 23.68 -2.38 -7.12
C MET A 86 22.48 -2.38 -8.09
N GLU A 87 22.59 -3.16 -9.15
CA GLU A 87 21.51 -3.36 -10.11
C GLU A 87 20.77 -4.66 -9.81
N PHE A 88 19.53 -4.55 -9.45
CA PHE A 88 18.62 -5.68 -9.32
C PHE A 88 17.66 -5.65 -10.51
N ASN A 89 17.84 -6.58 -11.41
CA ASN A 89 16.89 -6.75 -12.48
C ASN A 89 15.55 -7.19 -11.90
N SER A 90 14.46 -6.52 -12.30
CA SER A 90 13.14 -7.06 -12.05
C SER A 90 13.13 -8.48 -12.59
N ARG A 91 12.60 -9.43 -11.82
CA ARG A 91 12.33 -10.78 -12.35
C ARG A 91 11.55 -10.58 -13.63
N GLY A 92 12.18 -10.74 -14.80
CA GLY A 92 11.60 -10.45 -16.11
C GLY A 92 10.21 -11.08 -16.26
N ARG A 93 9.49 -10.75 -17.36
CA ARG A 93 8.21 -11.41 -17.69
C ARG A 93 8.37 -12.89 -17.45
N GLY A 94 7.63 -13.45 -16.49
CA GLY A 94 7.72 -14.86 -16.13
C GLY A 94 7.67 -15.71 -17.39
N GLY A 95 8.54 -16.71 -17.49
CA GLY A 95 8.52 -17.65 -18.60
C GLY A 95 7.12 -18.26 -18.81
N LEU A 96 6.95 -19.14 -19.77
CA LEU A 96 5.67 -19.77 -20.11
C LEU A 96 4.90 -20.24 -18.85
N LEU A 97 5.61 -20.82 -17.89
CA LEU A 97 5.04 -21.26 -16.61
C LEU A 97 4.45 -20.09 -15.80
N GLY A 98 5.09 -18.94 -15.80
CA GLY A 98 4.58 -17.73 -15.14
C GLY A 98 3.35 -17.16 -15.83
N GLN A 99 3.29 -17.23 -17.17
CA GLN A 99 2.13 -16.81 -17.95
C GLN A 99 0.93 -17.73 -17.70
N VAL A 100 1.15 -19.06 -17.70
CA VAL A 100 0.11 -20.05 -17.36
C VAL A 100 -0.40 -19.81 -15.94
N ARG A 101 0.49 -19.59 -14.97
CA ARG A 101 0.09 -19.28 -13.59
C ARG A 101 -0.76 -18.02 -13.51
N ASN A 102 -0.39 -16.96 -14.23
CA ASN A 102 -1.16 -15.72 -14.26
C ASN A 102 -2.55 -15.94 -14.90
N LEU A 103 -2.64 -16.75 -15.95
CA LEU A 103 -3.92 -17.11 -16.56
C LEU A 103 -4.80 -17.91 -15.59
N VAL A 104 -4.24 -18.90 -14.90
CA VAL A 104 -4.94 -19.67 -13.87
C VAL A 104 -5.36 -18.77 -12.73
N ALA A 105 -4.49 -17.86 -12.28
CA ALA A 105 -4.81 -16.87 -11.24
C ALA A 105 -5.98 -15.95 -11.66
N ALA A 106 -5.96 -15.46 -12.90
CA ALA A 106 -7.06 -14.65 -13.42
C ALA A 106 -8.38 -15.46 -13.54
N SER A 107 -8.29 -16.74 -13.92
CA SER A 107 -9.46 -17.61 -14.04
C SER A 107 -10.16 -17.89 -12.70
N THR A 108 -9.48 -17.69 -11.55
CA THR A 108 -10.12 -17.85 -10.22
C THR A 108 -11.23 -16.83 -9.96
N LEU A 109 -11.26 -15.73 -10.70
CA LEU A 109 -12.32 -14.74 -10.66
C LEU A 109 -13.69 -15.37 -11.01
N VAL A 110 -13.71 -16.23 -12.01
CA VAL A 110 -14.94 -16.84 -12.55
C VAL A 110 -15.65 -17.71 -11.49
N PRO A 111 -15.03 -18.75 -10.91
CA PRO A 111 -15.70 -19.57 -9.90
C PRO A 111 -16.03 -18.78 -8.62
N ALA A 112 -15.20 -17.79 -8.23
CA ALA A 112 -15.50 -16.94 -7.09
C ALA A 112 -16.76 -16.08 -7.35
N ALA A 113 -16.91 -15.52 -8.57
CA ALA A 113 -18.07 -14.73 -8.94
C ALA A 113 -19.36 -15.60 -9.00
N TYR A 114 -19.32 -16.77 -9.64
CA TYR A 114 -20.46 -17.70 -9.70
C TYR A 114 -20.83 -18.20 -8.30
N GLY A 115 -19.86 -18.56 -7.47
CA GLY A 115 -20.09 -18.96 -6.09
C GLY A 115 -20.74 -17.84 -5.26
N ALA A 116 -20.32 -16.58 -5.47
CA ALA A 116 -20.91 -15.42 -4.82
C ALA A 116 -22.37 -15.20 -5.24
N VAL A 117 -22.66 -15.32 -6.52
CA VAL A 117 -24.05 -15.21 -7.04
C VAL A 117 -24.90 -16.34 -6.47
N GLY A 118 -24.45 -17.59 -6.57
CA GLY A 118 -25.15 -18.76 -6.04
C GLY A 118 -25.41 -18.63 -4.53
N TRP A 119 -24.42 -18.22 -3.76
CA TRP A 119 -24.56 -18.01 -2.32
C TRP A 119 -25.50 -16.86 -1.98
N GLY A 120 -25.43 -15.76 -2.74
CA GLY A 120 -26.32 -14.62 -2.62
C GLY A 120 -27.78 -14.98 -2.87
N LEU A 121 -28.05 -15.78 -3.91
CA LEU A 121 -29.39 -16.28 -4.24
C LEU A 121 -29.91 -17.26 -3.18
N LEU A 122 -29.11 -18.23 -2.80
CA LEU A 122 -29.47 -19.23 -1.79
C LEU A 122 -29.82 -18.58 -0.43
N THR A 123 -29.03 -17.59 -0.04
CA THR A 123 -29.23 -16.87 1.24
C THR A 123 -30.16 -15.68 1.14
N ARG A 124 -30.68 -15.37 -0.06
CA ARG A 124 -31.48 -14.17 -0.37
C ARG A 124 -30.83 -12.87 0.12
N SER A 125 -29.51 -12.79 0.04
CA SER A 125 -28.75 -11.67 0.57
C SER A 125 -27.58 -11.31 -0.35
N ARG A 126 -27.66 -10.16 -1.02
CA ARG A 126 -26.56 -9.60 -1.82
C ARG A 126 -25.28 -9.51 -0.98
N ARG A 127 -25.38 -9.05 0.28
CA ARG A 127 -24.21 -8.86 1.16
C ARG A 127 -23.52 -10.18 1.46
N ARG A 128 -24.23 -11.28 1.67
CA ARG A 128 -23.61 -12.59 1.86
C ARG A 128 -22.89 -13.08 0.60
N GLY A 129 -23.45 -12.81 -0.56
CA GLY A 129 -22.77 -13.09 -1.83
C GLY A 129 -21.48 -12.26 -1.99
N VAL A 130 -21.52 -10.96 -1.71
CA VAL A 130 -20.34 -10.08 -1.71
C VAL A 130 -19.29 -10.56 -0.73
N ASN A 131 -19.67 -10.91 0.50
CA ASN A 131 -18.75 -11.42 1.52
C ASN A 131 -18.10 -12.75 1.09
N PHE A 132 -18.84 -13.62 0.43
CA PHE A 132 -18.27 -14.83 -0.16
C PHE A 132 -17.21 -14.47 -1.21
N PHE A 133 -17.51 -13.55 -2.11
CA PHE A 133 -16.58 -13.11 -3.14
C PHE A 133 -15.31 -12.48 -2.54
N THR A 134 -15.46 -11.53 -1.63
CA THR A 134 -14.34 -10.81 -1.00
C THR A 134 -13.48 -11.71 -0.11
N SER A 135 -14.01 -12.83 0.35
CA SER A 135 -13.27 -13.85 1.08
C SER A 135 -12.60 -14.86 0.14
N ALA A 136 -13.34 -15.41 -0.84
CA ALA A 136 -12.87 -16.53 -1.67
C ALA A 136 -11.87 -16.07 -2.74
N PHE A 137 -12.19 -15.01 -3.49
CA PHE A 137 -11.37 -14.58 -4.63
C PHE A 137 -9.94 -14.21 -4.22
N PRO A 138 -9.70 -13.33 -3.21
CA PRO A 138 -8.34 -13.00 -2.80
C PRO A 138 -7.55 -14.21 -2.28
N GLN A 139 -8.19 -15.12 -1.56
CA GLN A 139 -7.52 -16.32 -1.04
C GLN A 139 -7.12 -17.28 -2.16
N LEU A 140 -8.01 -17.51 -3.14
CA LEU A 140 -7.69 -18.33 -4.33
C LEU A 140 -6.55 -17.71 -5.13
N LEU A 141 -6.58 -16.40 -5.31
CA LEU A 141 -5.54 -15.67 -6.04
C LEU A 141 -4.18 -15.77 -5.35
N LEU A 142 -4.13 -15.64 -4.02
CA LEU A 142 -2.91 -15.82 -3.24
C LEU A 142 -2.40 -17.26 -3.33
N ALA A 143 -3.29 -18.25 -3.18
CA ALA A 143 -2.93 -19.66 -3.22
C ALA A 143 -2.33 -20.07 -4.58
N VAL A 144 -2.96 -19.67 -5.70
CA VAL A 144 -2.45 -19.97 -7.05
C VAL A 144 -1.09 -19.31 -7.30
N ASN A 145 -0.87 -18.13 -6.72
CA ASN A 145 0.43 -17.45 -6.84
C ASN A 145 1.47 -17.96 -5.83
N GLY A 146 1.13 -18.92 -4.97
CA GLY A 146 2.04 -19.46 -3.96
C GLY A 146 2.42 -18.43 -2.88
N VAL A 147 1.54 -17.46 -2.63
CA VAL A 147 1.77 -16.41 -1.63
C VAL A 147 1.29 -16.89 -0.26
N ASN A 148 2.23 -17.06 0.66
CA ASN A 148 1.96 -17.37 2.04
C ASN A 148 2.07 -16.09 2.89
N LEU A 149 1.00 -15.71 3.56
CA LEU A 149 0.99 -14.53 4.43
C LEU A 149 1.38 -14.91 5.86
N HIS A 150 2.43 -14.29 6.35
CA HIS A 150 2.77 -14.32 7.77
C HIS A 150 2.18 -13.05 8.42
N VAL A 151 1.14 -13.24 9.24
CA VAL A 151 0.34 -12.14 9.81
C VAL A 151 0.54 -12.06 11.30
N LEU A 152 1.11 -10.96 11.76
CA LEU A 152 1.21 -10.63 13.18
C LEU A 152 0.01 -9.76 13.59
N GLY A 153 -0.56 -10.03 14.78
CA GLY A 153 -1.71 -9.26 15.28
C GLY A 153 -3.02 -9.55 14.53
N ARG A 154 -3.19 -10.77 14.00
CA ARG A 154 -4.40 -11.18 13.26
C ARG A 154 -5.69 -10.96 14.06
N GLU A 155 -5.64 -11.07 15.37
CA GLU A 155 -6.74 -10.84 16.31
C GLU A 155 -7.31 -9.41 16.21
N ASN A 156 -6.49 -8.42 15.82
CA ASN A 156 -6.93 -7.03 15.65
C ASN A 156 -7.89 -6.85 14.47
N LEU A 157 -7.88 -7.77 13.49
CA LEU A 157 -8.77 -7.70 12.33
C LEU A 157 -10.25 -7.95 12.70
N THR A 158 -10.50 -8.64 13.81
CA THR A 158 -11.84 -9.02 14.24
C THR A 158 -12.26 -8.43 15.58
N ARG A 159 -11.31 -7.84 16.33
CA ARG A 159 -11.52 -7.36 17.69
C ARG A 159 -12.63 -6.32 17.81
N GLN A 160 -12.69 -5.42 16.84
CA GLN A 160 -13.70 -4.36 16.80
C GLN A 160 -14.08 -4.05 15.35
N ARG A 161 -15.40 -4.15 15.05
CA ARG A 161 -15.93 -3.83 13.73
C ARG A 161 -17.31 -3.13 13.87
N PRO A 162 -17.67 -2.22 12.98
CA PRO A 162 -16.85 -1.73 11.85
C PRO A 162 -15.61 -0.95 12.30
N ALA A 163 -14.57 -0.95 11.47
CA ALA A 163 -13.30 -0.28 11.72
C ALA A 163 -12.76 0.37 10.45
N VAL A 164 -11.86 1.34 10.59
CA VAL A 164 -11.09 1.87 9.47
C VAL A 164 -9.74 1.15 9.44
N PHE A 165 -9.50 0.40 8.37
CA PHE A 165 -8.23 -0.28 8.12
C PHE A 165 -7.37 0.59 7.21
N ILE A 166 -6.21 0.97 7.70
CA ILE A 166 -5.24 1.80 6.98
C ILE A 166 -4.07 0.91 6.56
N PHE A 167 -3.63 1.03 5.32
CA PHE A 167 -2.49 0.28 4.81
C PHE A 167 -1.64 1.13 3.88
N ASN A 168 -0.35 0.78 3.77
CA ASN A 168 0.58 1.38 2.82
C ASN A 168 0.37 0.75 1.45
N HIS A 169 0.12 1.57 0.42
CA HIS A 169 -0.12 1.09 -0.94
C HIS A 169 1.12 1.21 -1.80
N ARG A 170 1.83 0.09 -1.97
CA ARG A 170 3.06 0.03 -2.79
C ARG A 170 2.92 -0.79 -4.06
N ASN A 171 1.94 -1.72 -4.11
CA ASN A 171 1.80 -2.67 -5.21
C ASN A 171 0.33 -2.84 -5.59
N ASN A 172 0.06 -3.11 -6.86
CA ASN A 172 -1.30 -3.45 -7.34
C ASN A 172 -1.90 -4.69 -6.65
N PHE A 173 -1.07 -5.49 -6.00
CA PHE A 173 -1.49 -6.69 -5.30
C PHE A 173 -1.93 -6.43 -3.85
N ASP A 174 -1.63 -5.25 -3.29
CA ASP A 174 -1.97 -4.91 -1.90
C ASP A 174 -3.48 -5.00 -1.61
N PRO A 175 -4.39 -4.54 -2.49
CA PRO A 175 -5.83 -4.71 -2.26
C PRO A 175 -6.27 -6.17 -2.13
N VAL A 176 -5.58 -7.08 -2.83
CA VAL A 176 -5.84 -8.53 -2.74
C VAL A 176 -5.40 -9.05 -1.37
N ILE A 177 -4.20 -8.65 -0.91
CA ILE A 177 -3.69 -9.04 0.41
C ILE A 177 -4.63 -8.53 1.49
N VAL A 178 -4.99 -7.24 1.46
CA VAL A 178 -5.88 -6.63 2.46
C VAL A 178 -7.27 -7.28 2.40
N GLY A 179 -7.83 -7.51 1.22
CA GLY A 179 -9.10 -8.23 1.06
C GLY A 179 -9.06 -9.63 1.66
N SER A 180 -7.95 -10.37 1.48
CA SER A 180 -7.77 -11.71 2.07
C SER A 180 -7.73 -11.70 3.59
N LEU A 181 -7.30 -10.59 4.20
CA LEU A 181 -7.21 -10.41 5.64
C LEU A 181 -8.53 -9.93 6.24
N VAL A 182 -9.14 -8.90 5.65
CA VAL A 182 -10.38 -8.28 6.15
C VAL A 182 -11.59 -9.15 5.85
N LYS A 183 -11.60 -9.84 4.72
CA LYS A 183 -12.55 -10.86 4.25
C LYS A 183 -13.97 -10.33 3.98
N GLU A 184 -14.70 -9.92 5.00
CA GLU A 184 -16.12 -9.63 4.89
C GLU A 184 -16.51 -8.30 5.53
N ASN A 185 -17.67 -7.79 5.13
CA ASN A 185 -18.26 -6.55 5.66
C ASN A 185 -17.29 -5.35 5.59
N TRP A 186 -16.74 -5.12 4.42
CA TRP A 186 -15.89 -3.97 4.17
C TRP A 186 -16.17 -3.32 2.82
N THR A 187 -15.74 -2.08 2.70
CA THR A 187 -15.68 -1.31 1.47
C THR A 187 -14.31 -0.69 1.31
N GLY A 188 -13.89 -0.47 0.09
CA GLY A 188 -12.64 0.21 -0.23
C GLY A 188 -12.84 1.69 -0.57
N VAL A 189 -11.78 2.47 -0.43
CA VAL A 189 -11.70 3.82 -0.98
C VAL A 189 -10.70 3.80 -2.12
N GLY A 190 -11.14 4.19 -3.32
CA GLY A 190 -10.36 4.15 -4.54
C GLY A 190 -10.34 5.49 -5.29
N LYS A 191 -9.41 5.60 -6.24
CA LYS A 191 -9.29 6.75 -7.12
C LYS A 191 -10.41 6.73 -8.18
N LYS A 192 -11.04 7.88 -8.46
CA LYS A 192 -12.19 8.02 -9.39
C LYS A 192 -11.91 7.47 -10.79
N GLU A 193 -10.69 7.63 -11.30
CA GLU A 193 -10.31 7.14 -12.61
C GLU A 193 -10.38 5.61 -12.73
N LEU A 194 -10.17 4.90 -11.61
CA LEU A 194 -10.29 3.43 -11.55
C LEU A 194 -11.73 2.96 -11.79
N GLN A 195 -12.73 3.82 -11.60
CA GLN A 195 -14.12 3.50 -11.90
C GLN A 195 -14.36 3.21 -13.39
N LYS A 196 -13.53 3.77 -14.27
CA LYS A 196 -13.59 3.57 -15.72
C LYS A 196 -12.92 2.26 -16.17
N ASP A 197 -12.09 1.66 -15.33
CA ASP A 197 -11.46 0.38 -15.64
C ASP A 197 -12.54 -0.73 -15.64
N PRO A 198 -12.63 -1.55 -16.70
CA PRO A 198 -13.71 -2.54 -16.83
C PRO A 198 -13.67 -3.61 -15.75
N VAL A 199 -12.50 -3.95 -15.22
CA VAL A 199 -12.33 -4.96 -14.16
C VAL A 199 -12.44 -4.30 -12.80
N VAL A 200 -11.58 -3.32 -12.51
CA VAL A 200 -11.50 -2.67 -11.18
C VAL A 200 -12.79 -1.90 -10.88
N GLY A 201 -13.35 -1.19 -11.85
CA GLY A 201 -14.61 -0.46 -11.69
C GLY A 201 -15.81 -1.40 -11.42
N THR A 202 -15.86 -2.55 -12.11
CA THR A 202 -16.92 -3.56 -11.88
C THR A 202 -16.77 -4.21 -10.51
N LEU A 203 -15.57 -4.62 -10.13
CA LEU A 203 -15.30 -5.19 -8.80
C LEU A 203 -15.52 -4.16 -7.70
N GLY A 204 -15.15 -2.90 -7.93
CA GLY A 204 -15.40 -1.81 -6.99
C GLY A 204 -16.89 -1.60 -6.73
N LYS A 205 -17.72 -1.59 -7.77
CA LYS A 205 -19.19 -1.53 -7.63
C LYS A 205 -19.75 -2.73 -6.88
N LEU A 206 -19.20 -3.90 -7.09
CA LEU A 206 -19.62 -5.12 -6.39
C LEU A 206 -19.44 -5.00 -4.87
N VAL A 207 -18.32 -4.42 -4.43
CA VAL A 207 -17.96 -4.27 -3.00
C VAL A 207 -18.32 -2.89 -2.42
N ASP A 208 -19.13 -2.12 -3.13
CA ASP A 208 -19.58 -0.77 -2.74
C ASP A 208 -18.39 0.20 -2.53
N THR A 209 -17.34 0.11 -3.37
CA THR A 209 -16.16 0.99 -3.28
C THR A 209 -16.53 2.44 -3.47
N VAL A 210 -16.11 3.28 -2.55
CA VAL A 210 -16.22 4.74 -2.64
C VAL A 210 -15.09 5.28 -3.50
N PHE A 211 -15.44 5.93 -4.60
CA PHE A 211 -14.44 6.51 -5.50
C PHE A 211 -14.28 8.01 -5.24
N ILE A 212 -13.05 8.42 -4.95
CA ILE A 212 -12.72 9.81 -4.60
C ILE A 212 -12.06 10.50 -5.80
N ASP A 213 -12.61 11.65 -6.16
CA ASP A 213 -11.94 12.66 -6.98
C ASP A 213 -11.04 13.51 -6.08
N ARG A 214 -9.74 13.40 -6.28
CA ARG A 214 -8.75 14.08 -5.43
C ARG A 214 -8.46 15.50 -5.89
N ASP A 215 -8.76 15.77 -7.14
CA ASP A 215 -8.56 17.08 -7.75
C ASP A 215 -9.72 18.04 -7.42
N ASP A 216 -10.82 17.51 -6.88
CA ASP A 216 -11.97 18.28 -6.38
C ASP A 216 -12.18 18.08 -4.87
N PRO A 217 -11.80 19.04 -4.02
CA PRO A 217 -11.95 18.95 -2.57
C PRO A 217 -13.41 18.76 -2.11
N GLN A 218 -14.39 19.32 -2.81
CA GLN A 218 -15.80 19.18 -2.45
C GLN A 218 -16.30 17.76 -2.72
N SER A 219 -15.92 17.20 -3.86
CA SER A 219 -16.18 15.80 -4.21
C SER A 219 -15.50 14.84 -3.25
N ALA A 220 -14.27 15.15 -2.83
CA ALA A 220 -13.55 14.33 -1.85
C ALA A 220 -14.26 14.28 -0.49
N VAL A 221 -14.74 15.43 0.02
CA VAL A 221 -15.53 15.49 1.26
C VAL A 221 -16.85 14.71 1.14
N ALA A 222 -17.55 14.83 0.00
CA ALA A 222 -18.78 14.07 -0.24
C ALA A 222 -18.53 12.55 -0.23
N SER A 223 -17.44 12.10 -0.88
CA SER A 223 -17.05 10.69 -0.89
C SER A 223 -16.67 10.16 0.51
N LEU A 224 -16.01 10.99 1.34
CA LEU A 224 -15.73 10.62 2.73
C LEU A 224 -17.00 10.47 3.57
N LYS A 225 -18.02 11.33 3.35
CA LYS A 225 -19.33 11.18 3.99
C LYS A 225 -20.04 9.89 3.56
N GLU A 226 -19.94 9.53 2.28
CA GLU A 226 -20.46 8.24 1.79
C GLU A 226 -19.76 7.06 2.49
N ALA A 227 -18.44 7.11 2.65
CA ALA A 227 -17.70 6.09 3.39
C ALA A 227 -18.15 6.02 4.87
N GLU A 228 -18.40 7.16 5.51
CA GLU A 228 -18.94 7.23 6.88
C GLU A 228 -20.34 6.59 6.96
N GLU A 229 -21.22 6.87 6.01
CA GLU A 229 -22.56 6.24 5.96
C GLU A 229 -22.47 4.71 5.82
N LEU A 230 -21.55 4.21 5.00
CA LEU A 230 -21.32 2.78 4.85
C LEU A 230 -20.78 2.18 6.16
N ALA A 231 -19.91 2.90 6.86
CA ALA A 231 -19.44 2.49 8.18
C ALA A 231 -20.58 2.42 9.20
N ARG A 232 -21.47 3.39 9.21
CA ARG A 232 -22.69 3.37 10.06
C ARG A 232 -23.62 2.20 9.75
N LYS A 233 -23.62 1.70 8.51
CA LYS A 233 -24.34 0.48 8.08
C LYS A 233 -23.61 -0.83 8.44
N GLY A 234 -22.51 -0.75 9.17
CA GLY A 234 -21.76 -1.92 9.66
C GLY A 234 -20.61 -2.39 8.73
N LEU A 235 -20.21 -1.58 7.74
CA LEU A 235 -19.09 -1.90 6.87
C LEU A 235 -17.80 -1.27 7.39
N SER A 236 -16.74 -2.04 7.47
CA SER A 236 -15.40 -1.49 7.70
C SER A 236 -14.91 -0.77 6.44
N VAL A 237 -14.14 0.28 6.62
CA VAL A 237 -13.57 1.07 5.52
C VAL A 237 -12.08 0.72 5.38
N VAL A 238 -11.67 0.39 4.17
CA VAL A 238 -10.26 0.08 3.84
C VAL A 238 -9.71 1.22 2.98
N ILE A 239 -8.68 1.87 3.45
CA ILE A 239 -8.12 3.06 2.79
C ILE A 239 -6.58 3.04 2.79
N ALA A 240 -5.99 3.48 1.68
CA ALA A 240 -4.58 3.83 1.58
C ALA A 240 -4.44 5.35 1.61
N PRO A 241 -4.02 5.95 2.74
CA PRO A 241 -4.01 7.41 2.92
C PRO A 241 -2.97 8.11 2.05
N GLU A 242 -1.94 7.40 1.60
CA GLU A 242 -0.90 7.92 0.69
C GLU A 242 -1.49 8.38 -0.67
N GLY A 243 -2.64 7.86 -1.00
CA GLY A 243 -3.42 8.32 -2.14
C GLY A 243 -2.87 7.93 -3.50
N THR A 244 -1.58 7.86 -3.67
CA THR A 244 -0.89 7.34 -4.86
C THR A 244 0.11 6.29 -4.41
N ARG A 245 0.39 5.32 -5.29
CA ARG A 245 1.58 4.52 -5.13
C ARG A 245 2.77 5.48 -5.22
N LEU A 246 3.66 5.43 -4.25
CA LEU A 246 4.97 6.01 -4.44
C LEU A 246 5.59 5.22 -5.60
N ASP A 247 5.59 5.81 -6.78
CA ASP A 247 6.35 5.30 -7.91
C ASP A 247 7.83 5.42 -7.53
N THR A 248 8.33 4.41 -6.87
CA THR A 248 9.76 4.11 -6.84
C THR A 248 10.06 3.54 -8.22
N LYS A 249 10.30 4.44 -9.18
CA LYS A 249 10.98 4.10 -10.42
C LYS A 249 12.43 3.83 -10.14
#